data_7580a22721b0d825a0cd54ab6b4a12c0
#
_entry.id   7580a22721b0d825a0cd54ab6b4a12c0
#
_cell.length_a   1.000
_cell.length_b   1.000
_cell.length_c   1.000
_cell.angle_alpha   90.00
_cell.angle_beta   90.00
_cell.angle_gamma   90.00
#
_symmetry.space_group_name_H-M   'P 1'
#
loop_
_entity.id
_entity.type
_entity.pdbx_description
1 polymer ?
#
loop_
_entity_poly.entity_id
_entity_poly.type
_entity_poly.pdbx_seq_one_letter_code
_entity_poly.pdbx_strand_id
1 'polypeptide(L)'
;MNMQDWSLDGKVAIVTGAAVGGIGETFALMLADAGASVVCADINFEGAQGVAARVTESGGRALAIHVDVTDEKSIDQAVAATIAEFGGVDILVNNAALMIALVGTSLIDYTRERWDEAMAVNVTGAWMFAKAVVPSMTARGGGRIVGMSSLGAYPAGSVYGITKLAMVGLTTSLAGELGPLNITVNAIAPGFTQSEAGMKLTPQSGPMREAIEARAATRATGTPHELANVLHLLVSQAGDWISGQVIHVDGGSIRRP
;
A
#
# COMPACT_ATOMS: atom_id res chain seq x y z
N MET A 1 -23.83 3.59 14.16
CA MET A 1 -22.84 3.26 13.10
C MET A 1 -23.46 2.12 12.33
N ASN A 2 -23.72 2.30 11.04
CA ASN A 2 -24.29 1.25 10.20
C ASN A 2 -23.16 0.28 9.81
N MET A 3 -23.27 -1.01 10.18
CA MET A 3 -22.25 -2.03 9.83
C MET A 3 -22.11 -2.21 8.33
N GLN A 4 -23.13 -1.85 7.53
CA GLN A 4 -23.06 -1.87 6.08
C GLN A 4 -22.03 -0.87 5.49
N ASP A 5 -21.74 0.23 6.20
CA ASP A 5 -20.76 1.23 5.76
C ASP A 5 -19.32 0.69 5.68
N TRP A 6 -19.06 -0.47 6.29
CA TRP A 6 -17.76 -1.14 6.32
C TRP A 6 -17.68 -2.37 5.41
N SER A 7 -18.80 -2.85 4.87
CA SER A 7 -18.79 -3.99 3.95
C SER A 7 -18.11 -3.65 2.63
N LEU A 8 -17.32 -4.60 2.14
CA LEU A 8 -16.71 -4.57 0.81
C LEU A 8 -17.33 -5.62 -0.13
N ASP A 9 -18.56 -6.09 0.18
CA ASP A 9 -19.27 -7.06 -0.64
C ASP A 9 -19.41 -6.56 -2.10
N GLY A 10 -19.04 -7.43 -3.05
CA GLY A 10 -19.06 -7.11 -4.47
C GLY A 10 -17.98 -6.15 -4.96
N LYS A 11 -17.05 -5.72 -4.10
CA LYS A 11 -15.88 -4.92 -4.46
C LYS A 11 -14.74 -5.82 -4.93
N VAL A 12 -13.91 -5.28 -5.81
CA VAL A 12 -12.72 -5.94 -6.35
C VAL A 12 -11.49 -5.11 -6.00
N ALA A 13 -10.55 -5.71 -5.30
CA ALA A 13 -9.34 -5.07 -4.83
C ALA A 13 -8.08 -5.66 -5.47
N ILE A 14 -7.17 -4.82 -5.93
CA ILE A 14 -5.79 -5.21 -6.29
C ILE A 14 -4.86 -4.73 -5.18
N VAL A 15 -4.06 -5.64 -4.63
CA VAL A 15 -2.99 -5.32 -3.66
C VAL A 15 -1.65 -5.66 -4.29
N THR A 16 -0.79 -4.66 -4.49
CA THR A 16 0.58 -4.88 -4.98
C THR A 16 1.53 -5.17 -3.82
N GLY A 17 2.54 -6.00 -4.06
CA GLY A 17 3.43 -6.45 -2.98
C GLY A 17 2.71 -7.31 -1.95
N ALA A 18 1.85 -8.22 -2.42
CA ALA A 18 0.96 -9.04 -1.59
C ALA A 18 1.48 -10.46 -1.34
N ALA A 19 2.80 -10.68 -1.42
CA ALA A 19 3.40 -11.96 -1.04
C ALA A 19 3.41 -12.17 0.48
N VAL A 20 3.56 -13.43 0.88
CA VAL A 20 3.62 -13.87 2.29
C VAL A 20 4.70 -13.12 3.09
N GLY A 21 4.41 -12.77 4.35
CA GLY A 21 5.32 -12.13 5.31
C GLY A 21 5.29 -10.59 5.27
N GLY A 22 4.61 -9.99 4.27
CA GLY A 22 4.53 -8.55 4.10
C GLY A 22 3.27 -7.90 4.72
N ILE A 23 3.24 -6.57 4.70
CA ILE A 23 2.04 -5.80 5.04
C ILE A 23 0.92 -6.08 4.03
N GLY A 24 1.27 -6.27 2.75
CA GLY A 24 0.33 -6.57 1.67
C GLY A 24 -0.46 -7.85 1.88
N GLU A 25 0.13 -8.88 2.49
CA GLU A 25 -0.59 -10.08 2.92
C GLU A 25 -1.73 -9.74 3.89
N THR A 26 -1.43 -8.97 4.95
CA THR A 26 -2.44 -8.58 5.94
C THR A 26 -3.54 -7.74 5.29
N PHE A 27 -3.20 -6.88 4.34
CA PHE A 27 -4.17 -6.09 3.59
C PHE A 27 -5.08 -6.98 2.74
N ALA A 28 -4.51 -7.94 2.01
CA ALA A 28 -5.27 -8.85 1.17
C ALA A 28 -6.26 -9.70 2.00
N LEU A 29 -5.80 -10.25 3.13
CA LEU A 29 -6.65 -11.02 4.04
C LEU A 29 -7.77 -10.16 4.63
N MET A 30 -7.47 -8.96 5.12
CA MET A 30 -8.50 -8.06 5.68
C MET A 30 -9.55 -7.65 4.63
N LEU A 31 -9.12 -7.33 3.40
CA LEU A 31 -10.04 -6.97 2.33
C LEU A 31 -10.98 -8.12 1.97
N ALA A 32 -10.46 -9.36 1.94
CA ALA A 32 -11.25 -10.56 1.71
C ALA A 32 -12.24 -10.84 2.86
N ASP A 33 -11.80 -10.71 4.12
CA ASP A 33 -12.65 -10.86 5.31
C ASP A 33 -13.79 -9.82 5.32
N ALA A 34 -13.56 -8.63 4.74
CA ALA A 34 -14.58 -7.59 4.58
C ALA A 34 -15.53 -7.83 3.38
N GLY A 35 -15.34 -8.89 2.58
CA GLY A 35 -16.22 -9.30 1.48
C GLY A 35 -15.68 -8.98 0.07
N ALA A 36 -14.50 -8.39 -0.07
CA ALA A 36 -13.94 -8.10 -1.40
C ALA A 36 -13.41 -9.36 -2.09
N SER A 37 -13.47 -9.38 -3.43
CA SER A 37 -12.64 -10.26 -4.25
C SER A 37 -11.25 -9.63 -4.37
N VAL A 38 -10.17 -10.39 -4.08
CA VAL A 38 -8.83 -9.82 -3.94
C VAL A 38 -7.86 -10.37 -4.97
N VAL A 39 -7.13 -9.50 -5.63
CA VAL A 39 -5.97 -9.84 -6.45
C VAL A 39 -4.70 -9.62 -5.65
N CYS A 40 -3.98 -10.70 -5.38
CA CYS A 40 -2.65 -10.70 -4.78
C CYS A 40 -1.62 -10.56 -5.90
N ALA A 41 -1.13 -9.33 -6.13
CA ALA A 41 -0.21 -9.00 -7.20
C ALA A 41 1.22 -8.82 -6.64
N ASP A 42 2.18 -9.65 -7.09
CA ASP A 42 3.55 -9.60 -6.61
C ASP A 42 4.54 -10.10 -7.66
N ILE A 43 5.78 -9.63 -7.62
CA ILE A 43 6.89 -10.18 -8.40
C ILE A 43 7.27 -11.57 -7.87
N ASN A 44 7.09 -11.83 -6.58
CA ASN A 44 7.16 -13.15 -5.97
C ASN A 44 5.80 -13.86 -6.12
N PHE A 45 5.61 -14.49 -7.29
CA PHE A 45 4.34 -15.15 -7.65
C PHE A 45 3.98 -16.28 -6.68
N GLU A 46 4.95 -17.08 -6.25
CA GLU A 46 4.72 -18.17 -5.30
C GLU A 46 4.20 -17.64 -3.95
N GLY A 47 4.80 -16.55 -3.46
CA GLY A 47 4.31 -15.88 -2.25
C GLY A 47 2.90 -15.32 -2.41
N ALA A 48 2.57 -14.74 -3.58
CA ALA A 48 1.22 -14.26 -3.88
C ALA A 48 0.20 -15.41 -3.95
N GLN A 49 0.58 -16.56 -4.54
CA GLN A 49 -0.25 -17.76 -4.55
C GLN A 49 -0.55 -18.26 -3.12
N GLY A 50 0.44 -18.24 -2.23
CA GLY A 50 0.26 -18.61 -0.83
C GLY A 50 -0.79 -17.73 -0.12
N VAL A 51 -0.79 -16.42 -0.37
CA VAL A 51 -1.80 -15.51 0.20
C VAL A 51 -3.19 -15.76 -0.42
N ALA A 52 -3.28 -15.90 -1.75
CA ALA A 52 -4.52 -16.18 -2.44
C ALA A 52 -5.16 -17.51 -1.98
N ALA A 53 -4.34 -18.54 -1.75
CA ALA A 53 -4.80 -19.81 -1.20
C ALA A 53 -5.43 -19.64 0.19
N ARG A 54 -4.80 -18.89 1.09
CA ARG A 54 -5.32 -18.60 2.43
C ARG A 54 -6.67 -17.86 2.38
N VAL A 55 -6.82 -16.88 1.47
CA VAL A 55 -8.10 -16.21 1.24
C VAL A 55 -9.16 -17.22 0.83
N THR A 56 -8.85 -18.12 -0.10
CA THR A 56 -9.79 -19.11 -0.61
C THR A 56 -10.15 -20.15 0.44
N GLU A 57 -9.18 -20.62 1.23
CA GLU A 57 -9.40 -21.53 2.36
C GLU A 57 -10.31 -20.94 3.44
N SER A 58 -10.30 -19.61 3.60
CA SER A 58 -11.22 -18.89 4.49
C SER A 58 -12.60 -18.61 3.87
N GLY A 59 -12.86 -19.09 2.63
CA GLY A 59 -14.13 -18.91 1.93
C GLY A 59 -14.24 -17.63 1.12
N GLY A 60 -13.18 -16.83 1.02
CA GLY A 60 -13.09 -15.63 0.18
C GLY A 60 -12.79 -15.96 -1.29
N ARG A 61 -12.74 -14.92 -2.12
CA ARG A 61 -12.37 -15.02 -3.55
C ARG A 61 -11.03 -14.31 -3.76
N ALA A 62 -10.05 -15.01 -4.30
CA ALA A 62 -8.75 -14.43 -4.62
C ALA A 62 -8.15 -14.95 -5.92
N LEU A 63 -7.30 -14.12 -6.53
CA LEU A 63 -6.49 -14.44 -7.69
C LEU A 63 -5.05 -14.00 -7.42
N ALA A 64 -4.07 -14.87 -7.63
CA ALA A 64 -2.66 -14.49 -7.61
C ALA A 64 -2.22 -14.11 -9.02
N ILE A 65 -1.50 -13.00 -9.14
CA ILE A 65 -0.94 -12.54 -10.43
C ILE A 65 0.54 -12.19 -10.24
N HIS A 66 1.40 -12.69 -11.13
CA HIS A 66 2.77 -12.20 -11.24
C HIS A 66 2.76 -10.80 -11.84
N VAL A 67 3.35 -9.84 -11.14
CA VAL A 67 3.43 -8.45 -11.60
C VAL A 67 4.80 -7.85 -11.27
N ASP A 68 5.47 -7.34 -12.30
CA ASP A 68 6.53 -6.36 -12.13
C ASP A 68 5.93 -4.95 -12.25
N VAL A 69 5.92 -4.21 -11.15
CA VAL A 69 5.37 -2.84 -11.11
C VAL A 69 6.19 -1.83 -11.91
N THR A 70 7.37 -2.21 -12.40
CA THR A 70 8.20 -1.37 -13.27
C THR A 70 7.91 -1.58 -14.76
N ASP A 71 7.12 -2.60 -15.11
CA ASP A 71 6.73 -2.93 -16.50
C ASP A 71 5.24 -2.59 -16.75
N GLU A 72 4.99 -1.57 -17.55
CA GLU A 72 3.63 -1.13 -17.91
C GLU A 72 2.80 -2.27 -18.54
N LYS A 73 3.42 -3.15 -19.35
CA LYS A 73 2.70 -4.28 -19.92
C LYS A 73 2.30 -5.31 -18.88
N SER A 74 3.14 -5.57 -17.90
CA SER A 74 2.84 -6.45 -16.78
C SER A 74 1.65 -5.91 -15.97
N ILE A 75 1.61 -4.59 -15.73
CA ILE A 75 0.51 -3.91 -15.06
C ILE A 75 -0.80 -4.03 -15.87
N ASP A 76 -0.76 -3.71 -17.17
CA ASP A 76 -1.93 -3.78 -18.05
C ASP A 76 -2.51 -5.19 -18.10
N GLN A 77 -1.65 -6.22 -18.17
CA GLN A 77 -2.06 -7.61 -18.14
C GLN A 77 -2.72 -7.99 -16.81
N ALA A 78 -2.19 -7.50 -15.69
CA ALA A 78 -2.77 -7.75 -14.37
C ALA A 78 -4.16 -7.11 -14.22
N VAL A 79 -4.32 -5.88 -14.68
CA VAL A 79 -5.63 -5.19 -14.67
C VAL A 79 -6.61 -5.91 -15.59
N ALA A 80 -6.20 -6.30 -16.79
CA ALA A 80 -7.04 -7.05 -17.73
C ALA A 80 -7.48 -8.41 -17.16
N ALA A 81 -6.58 -9.16 -16.53
CA ALA A 81 -6.89 -10.43 -15.87
C ALA A 81 -7.86 -10.22 -14.70
N THR A 82 -7.70 -9.16 -13.92
CA THR A 82 -8.61 -8.80 -12.83
C THR A 82 -10.02 -8.53 -13.36
N ILE A 83 -10.13 -7.75 -14.45
CA ILE A 83 -11.42 -7.45 -15.09
C ILE A 83 -12.07 -8.71 -15.65
N ALA A 84 -11.30 -9.59 -16.28
CA ALA A 84 -11.79 -10.84 -16.84
C ALA A 84 -12.35 -11.79 -15.76
N GLU A 85 -11.67 -11.87 -14.60
CA GLU A 85 -12.05 -12.78 -13.50
C GLU A 85 -13.19 -12.21 -12.63
N PHE A 86 -13.12 -10.91 -12.29
CA PHE A 86 -13.99 -10.30 -11.27
C PHE A 86 -14.91 -9.19 -11.81
N GLY A 87 -14.82 -8.86 -13.10
CA GLY A 87 -15.70 -7.88 -13.74
C GLY A 87 -15.29 -6.41 -13.59
N GLY A 88 -14.19 -6.11 -12.92
CA GLY A 88 -13.70 -4.74 -12.78
C GLY A 88 -12.76 -4.54 -11.60
N VAL A 89 -12.38 -3.28 -11.34
CA VAL A 89 -11.54 -2.87 -10.20
C VAL A 89 -12.24 -1.74 -9.46
N ASP A 90 -12.40 -1.87 -8.15
CA ASP A 90 -12.95 -0.84 -7.24
C ASP A 90 -11.86 -0.24 -6.34
N ILE A 91 -10.88 -1.06 -5.94
CA ILE A 91 -9.87 -0.70 -4.94
C ILE A 91 -8.48 -1.04 -5.48
N LEU A 92 -7.55 -0.08 -5.38
CA LEU A 92 -6.13 -0.29 -5.61
C LEU A 92 -5.34 0.04 -4.35
N VAL A 93 -4.53 -0.92 -3.89
CA VAL A 93 -3.56 -0.72 -2.81
C VAL A 93 -2.15 -0.80 -3.38
N ASN A 94 -1.53 0.36 -3.60
CA ASN A 94 -0.13 0.50 -4.02
C ASN A 94 0.80 0.27 -2.81
N ASN A 95 1.08 -1.01 -2.50
CA ASN A 95 1.91 -1.40 -1.36
C ASN A 95 3.31 -1.89 -1.77
N ALA A 96 3.51 -2.37 -2.99
CA ALA A 96 4.82 -2.81 -3.48
C ALA A 96 5.88 -1.72 -3.30
N ALA A 97 7.03 -2.05 -2.72
CA ALA A 97 8.12 -1.12 -2.52
C ALA A 97 9.45 -1.83 -2.22
N LEU A 98 10.53 -1.24 -2.68
CA LEU A 98 11.88 -1.51 -2.18
C LEU A 98 12.09 -0.71 -0.90
N MET A 99 12.56 -1.36 0.16
CA MET A 99 12.86 -0.70 1.44
C MET A 99 14.25 -1.09 1.96
N ILE A 100 14.49 -2.35 2.25
CA ILE A 100 15.74 -2.83 2.90
C ILE A 100 16.97 -2.44 2.08
N ALA A 101 16.92 -2.60 0.76
CA ALA A 101 18.01 -2.29 -0.15
C ALA A 101 18.33 -0.77 -0.22
N LEU A 102 17.43 0.10 0.27
CA LEU A 102 17.54 1.55 0.14
C LEU A 102 17.96 2.27 1.44
N VAL A 103 18.13 1.54 2.55
CA VAL A 103 18.54 2.11 3.84
C VAL A 103 20.04 1.88 4.08
N GLY A 104 20.67 2.84 4.78
CA GLY A 104 22.06 2.71 5.23
C GLY A 104 23.11 3.19 4.23
N THR A 105 22.72 3.61 3.02
CA THR A 105 23.65 4.23 2.05
C THR A 105 23.49 5.74 2.07
N SER A 106 24.61 6.49 2.12
CA SER A 106 24.60 7.95 1.99
C SER A 106 24.02 8.37 0.64
N LEU A 107 23.26 9.49 0.61
CA LEU A 107 22.70 10.02 -0.63
C LEU A 107 23.76 10.37 -1.68
N ILE A 108 24.95 10.78 -1.24
CA ILE A 108 26.06 11.16 -2.13
C ILE A 108 26.71 9.92 -2.77
N ASP A 109 26.64 8.78 -2.10
CA ASP A 109 27.25 7.52 -2.57
C ASP A 109 26.28 6.65 -3.39
N TYR A 110 25.04 7.12 -3.60
CA TYR A 110 24.07 6.39 -4.42
C TYR A 110 24.47 6.42 -5.89
N THR A 111 24.43 5.24 -6.53
CA THR A 111 24.60 5.19 -7.99
C THR A 111 23.27 5.59 -8.68
N ARG A 112 23.40 6.03 -9.93
CA ARG A 112 22.25 6.41 -10.76
C ARG A 112 21.28 5.24 -10.94
N GLU A 113 21.79 4.04 -11.16
CA GLU A 113 21.01 2.82 -11.39
C GLU A 113 20.16 2.48 -10.16
N ARG A 114 20.74 2.53 -8.97
CA ARG A 114 20.00 2.27 -7.71
C ARG A 114 18.97 3.34 -7.41
N TRP A 115 19.27 4.59 -7.76
CA TRP A 115 18.30 5.68 -7.67
C TRP A 115 17.12 5.44 -8.61
N ASP A 116 17.40 5.15 -9.88
CA ASP A 116 16.37 4.93 -10.90
C ASP A 116 15.49 3.71 -10.54
N GLU A 117 16.09 2.62 -10.03
CA GLU A 117 15.36 1.44 -9.54
C GLU A 117 14.42 1.81 -8.38
N ALA A 118 14.89 2.57 -7.41
CA ALA A 118 14.08 3.00 -6.27
C ALA A 118 12.87 3.85 -6.71
N MET A 119 13.09 4.78 -7.64
CA MET A 119 12.02 5.62 -8.20
C MET A 119 11.07 4.81 -9.07
N ALA A 120 11.59 3.89 -9.89
CA ALA A 120 10.79 3.04 -10.76
C ALA A 120 9.80 2.19 -9.96
N VAL A 121 10.27 1.50 -8.92
CA VAL A 121 9.43 0.62 -8.11
C VAL A 121 8.49 1.43 -7.20
N ASN A 122 9.05 2.36 -6.39
CA ASN A 122 8.29 2.96 -5.29
C ASN A 122 7.37 4.11 -5.71
N VAL A 123 7.62 4.73 -6.87
CA VAL A 123 6.88 5.93 -7.31
C VAL A 123 6.23 5.71 -8.66
N THR A 124 7.04 5.42 -9.68
CA THR A 124 6.56 5.27 -11.06
C THR A 124 5.58 4.10 -11.19
N GLY A 125 5.87 2.95 -10.57
CA GLY A 125 4.98 1.79 -10.56
C GLY A 125 3.63 2.10 -9.93
N ALA A 126 3.61 2.81 -8.80
CA ALA A 126 2.36 3.22 -8.15
C ALA A 126 1.52 4.16 -9.03
N TRP A 127 2.18 5.09 -9.74
CA TRP A 127 1.52 5.98 -10.70
C TRP A 127 0.98 5.21 -11.91
N MET A 128 1.76 4.31 -12.50
CA MET A 128 1.33 3.48 -13.64
C MET A 128 0.13 2.60 -13.27
N PHE A 129 0.15 1.97 -12.10
CA PHE A 129 -1.00 1.19 -11.62
C PHE A 129 -2.24 2.05 -11.42
N ALA A 130 -2.11 3.25 -10.81
CA ALA A 130 -3.22 4.18 -10.67
C ALA A 130 -3.80 4.54 -12.04
N LYS A 131 -2.96 4.88 -13.03
CA LYS A 131 -3.37 5.18 -14.41
C LYS A 131 -4.13 3.99 -15.03
N ALA A 132 -3.65 2.76 -14.86
CA ALA A 132 -4.22 1.57 -15.48
C ALA A 132 -5.61 1.20 -14.93
N VAL A 133 -5.89 1.44 -13.64
CA VAL A 133 -7.18 1.08 -13.03
C VAL A 133 -8.27 2.13 -13.21
N VAL A 134 -7.91 3.41 -13.46
CA VAL A 134 -8.86 4.52 -13.57
C VAL A 134 -10.00 4.26 -14.58
N PRO A 135 -9.76 3.73 -15.80
CA PRO A 135 -10.85 3.44 -16.73
C PRO A 135 -11.89 2.47 -16.16
N SER A 136 -11.43 1.41 -15.47
CA SER A 136 -12.32 0.42 -14.85
C SER A 136 -13.08 1.02 -13.66
N MET A 137 -12.39 1.76 -12.78
CA MET A 137 -13.04 2.45 -11.65
C MET A 137 -14.11 3.43 -12.12
N THR A 138 -13.82 4.21 -13.18
CA THR A 138 -14.77 5.17 -13.77
C THR A 138 -16.01 4.45 -14.30
N ALA A 139 -15.82 3.33 -15.02
CA ALA A 139 -16.92 2.53 -15.54
C ALA A 139 -17.80 1.91 -14.43
N ARG A 140 -17.24 1.70 -13.24
CA ARG A 140 -17.94 1.20 -12.04
C ARG A 140 -18.52 2.33 -11.15
N GLY A 141 -18.39 3.59 -11.58
CA GLY A 141 -18.97 4.77 -10.89
C GLY A 141 -18.09 5.33 -9.79
N GLY A 142 -16.82 4.95 -9.70
CA GLY A 142 -15.85 5.46 -8.74
C GLY A 142 -14.89 4.39 -8.24
N GLY A 143 -13.98 4.78 -7.34
CA GLY A 143 -12.98 3.85 -6.82
C GLY A 143 -12.21 4.40 -5.61
N ARG A 144 -11.32 3.57 -5.08
CA ARG A 144 -10.45 3.90 -3.94
C ARG A 144 -9.01 3.51 -4.25
N ILE A 145 -8.11 4.49 -4.18
CA ILE A 145 -6.68 4.27 -4.35
C ILE A 145 -5.98 4.60 -3.04
N VAL A 146 -5.22 3.65 -2.49
CA VAL A 146 -4.43 3.85 -1.28
C VAL A 146 -2.98 3.53 -1.55
N GLY A 147 -2.11 4.53 -1.37
CA GLY A 147 -0.65 4.39 -1.46
C GLY A 147 0.00 4.18 -0.10
N MET A 148 1.25 3.69 -0.11
CA MET A 148 2.06 3.56 1.10
C MET A 148 3.15 4.63 1.13
N SER A 149 3.00 5.62 2.02
CA SER A 149 4.08 6.51 2.44
C SER A 149 4.88 5.86 3.58
N SER A 150 5.45 6.62 4.48
CA SER A 150 6.20 6.14 5.65
C SER A 150 6.48 7.29 6.63
N LEU A 151 6.72 6.97 7.89
CA LEU A 151 7.35 7.93 8.81
C LEU A 151 8.71 8.41 8.29
N GLY A 152 9.41 7.58 7.50
CA GLY A 152 10.69 7.91 6.86
C GLY A 152 10.61 9.01 5.80
N ALA A 153 9.41 9.40 5.37
CA ALA A 153 9.22 10.58 4.52
C ALA A 153 9.53 11.90 5.28
N TYR A 154 9.62 11.85 6.63
CA TYR A 154 9.73 13.07 7.44
C TYR A 154 10.73 12.95 8.61
N PRO A 155 11.97 13.46 8.51
CA PRO A 155 12.65 14.00 7.32
C PRO A 155 13.01 12.89 6.33
N ALA A 156 13.04 13.21 5.04
CA ALA A 156 13.41 12.26 3.99
C ALA A 156 14.94 12.03 3.96
N GLY A 157 15.49 11.46 5.03
CA GLY A 157 16.93 11.30 5.25
C GLY A 157 17.58 10.12 4.47
N SER A 158 16.91 9.57 3.48
CA SER A 158 17.40 8.46 2.63
C SER A 158 16.68 8.47 1.28
N VAL A 159 17.20 7.73 0.30
CA VAL A 159 16.49 7.54 -0.99
C VAL A 159 15.11 6.94 -0.76
N TYR A 160 14.99 5.95 0.14
CA TYR A 160 13.68 5.43 0.54
C TYR A 160 12.74 6.54 1.04
N GLY A 161 13.21 7.39 1.95
CA GLY A 161 12.43 8.52 2.48
C GLY A 161 12.01 9.49 1.37
N ILE A 162 12.88 9.78 0.40
CA ILE A 162 12.57 10.61 -0.77
C ILE A 162 11.45 9.97 -1.60
N THR A 163 11.51 8.67 -1.89
CA THR A 163 10.43 7.98 -2.62
C THR A 163 9.11 8.04 -1.84
N LYS A 164 9.15 7.91 -0.50
CA LYS A 164 7.94 7.97 0.34
C LYS A 164 7.39 9.39 0.50
N LEU A 165 8.23 10.42 0.38
CA LEU A 165 7.77 11.81 0.26
C LEU A 165 7.17 12.08 -1.13
N ALA A 166 7.72 11.51 -2.19
CA ALA A 166 7.13 11.58 -3.53
C ALA A 166 5.71 10.97 -3.57
N MET A 167 5.46 9.88 -2.82
CA MET A 167 4.13 9.31 -2.67
C MET A 167 3.11 10.27 -2.03
N VAL A 168 3.55 11.18 -1.15
CA VAL A 168 2.68 12.24 -0.59
C VAL A 168 2.23 13.18 -1.70
N GLY A 169 3.17 13.65 -2.54
CA GLY A 169 2.87 14.51 -3.69
C GLY A 169 1.94 13.81 -4.69
N LEU A 170 2.23 12.55 -5.02
CA LEU A 170 1.40 11.75 -5.92
C LEU A 170 -0.03 11.59 -5.38
N THR A 171 -0.19 11.32 -4.08
CA THR A 171 -1.50 11.19 -3.41
C THR A 171 -2.32 12.46 -3.55
N THR A 172 -1.76 13.61 -3.22
CA THR A 172 -2.48 14.90 -3.27
C THR A 172 -2.82 15.32 -4.69
N SER A 173 -1.92 15.08 -5.66
CA SER A 173 -2.14 15.42 -7.06
C SER A 173 -3.24 14.55 -7.67
N LEU A 174 -3.17 13.22 -7.50
CA LEU A 174 -4.18 12.30 -8.02
C LEU A 174 -5.54 12.49 -7.34
N ALA A 175 -5.59 12.86 -6.05
CA ALA A 175 -6.85 13.14 -5.36
C ALA A 175 -7.61 14.31 -5.99
N GLY A 176 -6.89 15.38 -6.39
CA GLY A 176 -7.48 16.52 -7.08
C GLY A 176 -7.95 16.17 -8.50
N GLU A 177 -7.14 15.41 -9.23
CA GLU A 177 -7.42 15.03 -10.62
C GLU A 177 -8.58 14.03 -10.74
N LEU A 178 -8.61 13.01 -9.86
CA LEU A 178 -9.55 11.91 -9.95
C LEU A 178 -10.84 12.11 -9.16
N GLY A 179 -10.92 13.15 -8.32
CA GLY A 179 -12.11 13.47 -7.54
C GLY A 179 -13.38 13.62 -8.38
N PRO A 180 -13.36 14.31 -9.54
CA PRO A 180 -14.53 14.41 -10.45
C PRO A 180 -15.04 13.06 -10.98
N LEU A 181 -14.21 11.99 -10.92
CA LEU A 181 -14.56 10.63 -11.30
C LEU A 181 -15.07 9.80 -10.10
N ASN A 182 -15.33 10.42 -8.95
CA ASN A 182 -15.69 9.74 -7.71
C ASN A 182 -14.62 8.72 -7.23
N ILE A 183 -13.34 9.01 -7.46
CA ILE A 183 -12.22 8.22 -7.01
C ILE A 183 -11.51 8.98 -5.90
N THR A 184 -11.45 8.40 -4.69
CA THR A 184 -10.64 8.95 -3.61
C THR A 184 -9.22 8.40 -3.67
N VAL A 185 -8.25 9.24 -3.36
CA VAL A 185 -6.84 8.85 -3.32
C VAL A 185 -6.24 9.27 -1.99
N ASN A 186 -5.74 8.31 -1.23
CA ASN A 186 -5.14 8.55 0.09
C ASN A 186 -3.82 7.75 0.23
N ALA A 187 -3.08 8.02 1.28
CA ALA A 187 -1.93 7.22 1.66
C ALA A 187 -1.92 6.91 3.15
N ILE A 188 -1.34 5.77 3.50
CA ILE A 188 -0.99 5.39 4.86
C ILE A 188 0.51 5.62 5.03
N ALA A 189 0.91 6.24 6.15
CA ALA A 189 2.30 6.43 6.53
C ALA A 189 2.61 5.60 7.78
N PRO A 190 3.09 4.36 7.63
CA PRO A 190 3.43 3.50 8.75
C PRO A 190 4.61 4.05 9.57
N GLY A 191 4.55 3.83 10.88
CA GLY A 191 5.71 3.82 11.75
C GLY A 191 6.52 2.53 11.67
N PHE A 192 7.29 2.24 12.71
CA PHE A 192 7.95 0.95 12.83
C PHE A 192 6.91 -0.15 13.02
N THR A 193 6.83 -1.04 12.03
CA THR A 193 5.80 -2.08 11.95
C THR A 193 6.41 -3.47 12.04
N GLN A 194 5.79 -4.35 12.80
CA GLN A 194 6.19 -5.75 13.00
C GLN A 194 5.82 -6.62 11.77
N SER A 195 6.28 -6.22 10.58
CA SER A 195 6.31 -7.04 9.37
C SER A 195 7.69 -7.67 9.21
N GLU A 196 7.83 -8.67 8.34
CA GLU A 196 9.13 -9.31 8.11
C GLU A 196 10.23 -8.29 7.73
N ALA A 197 9.92 -7.38 6.81
CA ALA A 197 10.85 -6.32 6.39
C ALA A 197 11.07 -5.29 7.51
N GLY A 198 10.03 -4.90 8.24
CA GLY A 198 10.12 -3.97 9.36
C GLY A 198 10.98 -4.50 10.50
N MET A 199 10.84 -5.78 10.83
CA MET A 199 11.63 -6.43 11.88
C MET A 199 13.12 -6.53 11.53
N LYS A 200 13.46 -6.70 10.25
CA LYS A 200 14.87 -6.70 9.78
C LYS A 200 15.54 -5.34 9.96
N LEU A 201 14.77 -4.24 9.93
CA LEU A 201 15.26 -2.86 10.06
C LEU A 201 15.13 -2.30 11.49
N THR A 202 14.30 -2.90 12.33
CA THR A 202 14.06 -2.42 13.69
C THR A 202 15.00 -3.12 14.67
N PRO A 203 15.97 -2.40 15.26
CA PRO A 203 16.85 -3.00 16.26
C PRO A 203 16.04 -3.52 17.46
N GLN A 204 16.46 -4.63 18.02
CA GLN A 204 15.80 -5.20 19.20
C GLN A 204 16.28 -4.57 20.51
N SER A 205 17.46 -3.92 20.50
CA SER A 205 18.06 -3.23 21.65
C SER A 205 19.07 -2.17 21.20
N GLY A 206 19.58 -1.40 22.14
CA GLY A 206 20.64 -0.41 21.94
C GLY A 206 20.13 0.98 21.59
N PRO A 207 21.05 1.95 21.35
CA PRO A 207 20.71 3.38 21.25
C PRO A 207 19.68 3.72 20.17
N MET A 208 19.69 2.99 19.07
CA MET A 208 18.70 3.21 18.00
C MET A 208 17.30 2.75 18.43
N ARG A 209 17.20 1.64 19.16
CA ARG A 209 15.91 1.18 19.73
C ARG A 209 15.39 2.20 20.74
N GLU A 210 16.23 2.68 21.63
CA GLU A 210 15.89 3.69 22.62
C GLU A 210 15.41 5.00 21.94
N ALA A 211 16.08 5.42 20.87
CA ALA A 211 15.66 6.60 20.11
C ALA A 211 14.28 6.42 19.43
N ILE A 212 13.97 5.22 18.94
CA ILE A 212 12.64 4.89 18.39
C ILE A 212 11.58 4.96 19.49
N GLU A 213 11.86 4.38 20.66
CA GLU A 213 10.95 4.39 21.80
C GLU A 213 10.70 5.79 22.35
N ALA A 214 11.75 6.60 22.47
CA ALA A 214 11.62 7.99 22.93
C ALA A 214 10.83 8.89 21.96
N ARG A 215 10.78 8.54 20.68
CA ARG A 215 10.03 9.31 19.67
C ARG A 215 8.55 8.99 19.65
N ALA A 216 8.16 7.76 19.96
CA ALA A 216 6.77 7.33 19.95
C ALA A 216 6.01 7.91 21.15
N ALA A 217 4.79 8.41 20.92
CA ALA A 217 3.92 8.91 22.00
C ALA A 217 3.19 7.78 22.73
N THR A 218 3.01 6.66 22.05
CA THR A 218 2.39 5.45 22.64
C THR A 218 3.41 4.31 22.65
N ARG A 219 3.20 3.23 21.93
CA ARG A 219 4.17 2.14 21.81
C ARG A 219 5.08 2.36 20.58
N ALA A 220 6.32 1.91 20.67
CA ALA A 220 7.36 2.14 19.68
C ALA A 220 7.13 1.41 18.34
N THR A 221 6.40 0.29 18.36
CA THR A 221 6.12 -0.52 17.17
C THR A 221 4.65 -0.87 17.08
N GLY A 222 4.10 -0.80 15.87
CA GLY A 222 2.78 -1.29 15.51
C GLY A 222 2.82 -2.65 14.83
N THR A 223 1.65 -3.18 14.53
CA THR A 223 1.45 -4.42 13.76
C THR A 223 0.84 -4.11 12.39
N PRO A 224 0.95 -4.99 11.39
CA PRO A 224 0.26 -4.83 10.11
C PRO A 224 -1.26 -4.68 10.26
N HIS A 225 -1.90 -5.27 11.27
CA HIS A 225 -3.34 -5.15 11.51
C HIS A 225 -3.79 -3.72 11.80
N GLU A 226 -2.97 -2.90 12.45
CA GLU A 226 -3.32 -1.50 12.72
C GLU A 226 -3.32 -0.67 11.44
N LEU A 227 -2.45 -1.02 10.50
CA LEU A 227 -2.46 -0.42 9.16
C LEU A 227 -3.69 -0.89 8.38
N ALA A 228 -4.06 -2.18 8.49
CA ALA A 228 -5.22 -2.76 7.83
C ALA A 228 -6.53 -2.10 8.30
N ASN A 229 -6.66 -1.76 9.59
CA ASN A 229 -7.83 -1.05 10.10
C ASN A 229 -7.99 0.34 9.46
N VAL A 230 -6.89 1.06 9.24
CA VAL A 230 -6.92 2.36 8.54
C VAL A 230 -7.19 2.16 7.05
N LEU A 231 -6.61 1.13 6.43
CA LEU A 231 -6.94 0.78 5.04
C LEU A 231 -8.44 0.52 4.90
N HIS A 232 -9.02 -0.29 5.78
CA HIS A 232 -10.45 -0.61 5.75
C HIS A 232 -11.33 0.66 5.82
N LEU A 233 -11.00 1.60 6.71
CA LEU A 233 -11.68 2.91 6.74
C LEU A 233 -11.60 3.61 5.38
N LEU A 234 -10.40 3.71 4.79
CA LEU A 234 -10.17 4.48 3.57
C LEU A 234 -10.82 3.88 2.32
N VAL A 235 -11.06 2.57 2.28
CA VAL A 235 -11.61 1.87 1.10
C VAL A 235 -13.10 1.53 1.22
N SER A 236 -13.68 1.66 2.42
CA SER A 236 -15.12 1.45 2.66
C SER A 236 -15.91 2.76 2.52
N GLN A 237 -17.24 2.67 2.58
CA GLN A 237 -18.11 3.85 2.58
C GLN A 237 -17.87 4.77 3.79
N ALA A 238 -17.36 4.24 4.91
CA ALA A 238 -17.01 5.05 6.06
C ALA A 238 -15.93 6.12 5.76
N GLY A 239 -15.13 5.90 4.71
CA GLY A 239 -14.09 6.82 4.24
C GLY A 239 -14.45 7.64 3.00
N ASP A 240 -15.71 7.65 2.54
CA ASP A 240 -16.12 8.26 1.27
C ASP A 240 -15.72 9.72 1.12
N TRP A 241 -15.63 10.47 2.21
CA TRP A 241 -15.26 11.89 2.19
C TRP A 241 -13.81 12.15 2.62
N ILE A 242 -12.97 11.11 2.63
CA ILE A 242 -11.54 11.22 2.91
C ILE A 242 -10.80 11.09 1.59
N SER A 243 -10.17 12.18 1.11
CA SER A 243 -9.33 12.18 -0.10
C SER A 243 -8.18 13.16 0.03
N GLY A 244 -7.04 12.84 -0.59
CA GLY A 244 -5.83 13.64 -0.55
C GLY A 244 -5.07 13.57 0.78
N GLN A 245 -5.42 12.64 1.68
CA GLN A 245 -4.84 12.58 3.01
C GLN A 245 -3.69 11.56 3.11
N VAL A 246 -2.73 11.88 3.97
CA VAL A 246 -1.67 10.96 4.40
C VAL A 246 -1.88 10.69 5.89
N ILE A 247 -2.38 9.51 6.21
CA ILE A 247 -2.70 9.13 7.58
C ILE A 247 -1.50 8.42 8.21
N HIS A 248 -0.94 9.04 9.25
CA HIS A 248 0.14 8.46 10.03
C HIS A 248 -0.39 7.40 10.98
N VAL A 249 0.15 6.18 10.87
CA VAL A 249 -0.12 5.05 11.78
C VAL A 249 1.22 4.63 12.38
N ASP A 250 1.68 5.43 13.34
CA ASP A 250 3.09 5.44 13.78
C ASP A 250 3.25 5.61 15.31
N GLY A 251 2.17 5.41 16.08
CA GLY A 251 2.19 5.57 17.54
C GLY A 251 2.47 7.01 17.98
N GLY A 252 2.21 8.01 17.13
CA GLY A 252 2.48 9.42 17.40
C GLY A 252 3.96 9.79 17.28
N SER A 253 4.73 9.03 16.49
CA SER A 253 6.14 9.34 16.23
C SER A 253 6.32 10.63 15.39
N ILE A 254 5.37 10.89 14.46
CA ILE A 254 5.28 12.17 13.74
C ILE A 254 4.03 12.89 14.24
N ARG A 255 4.25 14.02 14.92
CA ARG A 255 3.19 14.90 15.41
C ARG A 255 3.23 16.18 14.59
N ARG A 256 2.19 16.42 13.84
CA ARG A 256 2.00 17.65 13.05
C ARG A 256 0.83 18.43 13.63
N PRO A 257 0.93 19.78 13.67
CA PRO A 257 -0.22 20.61 14.03
C PRO A 257 -1.31 20.52 12.98
#